data_2541c3e942ab268269845496988ae18b
#
_entry.id   2541c3e942ab268269845496988ae18b
#
_cell.length_a   1.000
_cell.length_b   1.000
_cell.length_c   1.000
_cell.angle_alpha   90.00
_cell.angle_beta   90.00
_cell.angle_gamma   90.00
#
_symmetry.space_group_name_H-M   'P 1'
#
loop_
_entity.id
_entity.type
_entity.pdbx_description
1 polymer ?
#
loop_
_entity_poly.entity_id
_entity_poly.type
_entity_poly.pdbx_seq_one_letter_code
_entity_poly.pdbx_strand_id
1 'polypeptide(L)'
;MDGDLQNDPQDIPMLLEELLKRDLDMVSGWRKNRQDKTLTRLLPSFVANRIIGRVTGIRLRDYGCSLKAYRADAIKRLSLYGDMHRFIPAWVAVTTRASRIAEVPVRHHPRIAGKSKYNLSRVAAVVVDLISVFFFLRYESRPGHFFGGIGLTLGGVGSAIFGYLGFIKLFLGEDIGNRPLLTLGMILIIAAVQLLTVGVLAELMTRTYFEAGKQKSYVVRNAPEIERDGWHSGYTQD
;
A
#
# COMPACT_ATOMS: atom_id res chain seq x y z
N MET A 1 -2.99 1.03 -20.93
CA MET A 1 -2.37 2.17 -21.65
C MET A 1 -3.34 3.34 -21.59
N ASP A 2 -2.85 4.54 -21.28
CA ASP A 2 -3.68 5.75 -21.29
C ASP A 2 -3.89 6.24 -22.71
N GLY A 3 -5.04 6.91 -22.96
CA GLY A 3 -5.39 7.44 -24.30
C GLY A 3 -4.84 8.84 -24.60
N ASP A 4 -3.81 9.30 -23.88
CA ASP A 4 -3.23 10.64 -24.00
C ASP A 4 -2.10 10.75 -25.05
N LEU A 5 -1.91 9.69 -25.84
CA LEU A 5 -0.92 9.57 -26.91
C LEU A 5 0.54 9.72 -26.47
N GLN A 6 0.81 9.63 -25.16
CA GLN A 6 2.19 9.68 -24.66
C GLN A 6 2.94 8.35 -24.79
N ASN A 7 2.22 7.23 -24.79
CA ASN A 7 2.80 5.90 -25.00
C ASN A 7 2.62 5.45 -26.45
N ASP A 8 3.64 4.84 -27.02
CA ASP A 8 3.61 4.33 -28.39
C ASP A 8 2.90 2.96 -28.43
N PRO A 9 1.78 2.81 -29.18
CA PRO A 9 1.11 1.53 -29.35
C PRO A 9 1.98 0.44 -29.98
N GLN A 10 2.99 0.84 -30.77
CA GLN A 10 3.92 -0.10 -31.41
C GLN A 10 4.82 -0.83 -30.39
N ASP A 11 4.87 -0.39 -29.13
CA ASP A 11 5.60 -1.09 -28.08
C ASP A 11 4.77 -2.23 -27.43
N ILE A 12 3.45 -2.32 -27.72
CA ILE A 12 2.57 -3.36 -27.16
C ILE A 12 3.03 -4.78 -27.55
N PRO A 13 3.34 -5.09 -28.83
CA PRO A 13 3.81 -6.42 -29.21
C PRO A 13 5.05 -6.87 -28.43
N MET A 14 6.02 -5.96 -28.21
CA MET A 14 7.22 -6.23 -27.43
C MET A 14 6.92 -6.59 -25.97
N LEU A 15 5.98 -5.89 -25.32
CA LEU A 15 5.57 -6.22 -23.96
C LEU A 15 4.90 -7.60 -23.90
N LEU A 16 4.06 -7.93 -24.87
CA LEU A 16 3.37 -9.22 -24.94
C LEU A 16 4.34 -10.36 -25.22
N GLU A 17 5.29 -10.17 -26.11
CA GLU A 17 6.35 -11.15 -26.39
C GLU A 17 7.16 -11.46 -25.14
N GLU A 18 7.61 -10.41 -24.41
CA GLU A 18 8.36 -10.57 -23.18
C GLU A 18 7.54 -11.28 -22.09
N LEU A 19 6.24 -10.94 -21.97
CA LEU A 19 5.31 -11.58 -21.05
C LEU A 19 5.20 -13.09 -21.29
N LEU A 20 5.04 -13.48 -22.56
CA LEU A 20 4.85 -14.86 -22.96
C LEU A 20 6.16 -15.65 -22.91
N LYS A 21 7.24 -15.11 -23.49
CA LYS A 21 8.55 -15.78 -23.60
C LYS A 21 9.16 -16.13 -22.25
N ARG A 22 9.00 -15.26 -21.26
CA ARG A 22 9.56 -15.43 -19.92
C ARG A 22 8.53 -15.94 -18.90
N ASP A 23 7.33 -16.31 -19.34
CA ASP A 23 6.23 -16.77 -18.45
C ASP A 23 5.98 -15.79 -17.29
N LEU A 24 5.92 -14.49 -17.60
CA LEU A 24 5.73 -13.43 -16.60
C LEU A 24 4.24 -13.23 -16.30
N ASP A 25 3.95 -12.70 -15.11
CA ASP A 25 2.60 -12.29 -14.71
C ASP A 25 2.33 -10.81 -15.03
N MET A 26 3.42 -10.02 -15.10
CA MET A 26 3.36 -8.60 -15.45
C MET A 26 4.64 -8.14 -16.15
N VAL A 27 4.47 -7.29 -17.16
CA VAL A 27 5.56 -6.50 -17.77
C VAL A 27 5.16 -5.03 -17.70
N SER A 28 6.02 -4.21 -17.10
CA SER A 28 5.84 -2.75 -17.00
C SER A 28 6.74 -2.04 -18.00
N GLY A 29 6.20 -1.06 -18.70
CA GLY A 29 7.04 -0.15 -19.48
C GLY A 29 7.87 0.76 -18.54
N TRP A 30 9.08 1.08 -18.97
CA TRP A 30 9.96 2.05 -18.33
C TRP A 30 10.32 3.16 -19.31
N ARG A 31 9.94 4.39 -18.99
CA ARG A 31 10.22 5.58 -19.81
C ARG A 31 11.68 6.03 -19.63
N LYS A 32 12.60 5.41 -20.36
CA LYS A 32 14.03 5.66 -20.25
C LYS A 32 14.40 7.12 -20.53
N ASN A 33 13.79 7.74 -21.53
CA ASN A 33 14.05 9.12 -21.94
C ASN A 33 12.86 10.02 -21.60
N ARG A 34 12.58 10.18 -20.29
CA ARG A 34 11.49 11.02 -19.82
C ARG A 34 11.76 12.49 -20.15
N GLN A 35 10.96 13.07 -21.03
CA GLN A 35 11.09 14.46 -21.47
C GLN A 35 10.41 15.47 -20.50
N ASP A 36 9.98 15.02 -19.33
CA ASP A 36 9.38 15.88 -18.31
C ASP A 36 10.42 16.78 -17.64
N LYS A 37 10.41 18.05 -17.99
CA LYS A 37 11.43 19.08 -17.68
C LYS A 37 11.46 19.58 -16.23
N THR A 38 10.79 18.97 -15.26
CA THR A 38 10.69 19.58 -13.92
C THR A 38 11.26 18.66 -12.83
N LEU A 39 12.39 19.07 -12.23
CA LEU A 39 12.98 18.45 -11.04
C LEU A 39 11.96 18.24 -9.90
N THR A 40 10.98 19.13 -9.78
CA THR A 40 9.87 19.05 -8.81
C THR A 40 8.96 17.83 -9.01
N ARG A 41 8.99 17.17 -10.18
CA ARG A 41 8.22 15.95 -10.46
C ARG A 41 9.03 14.66 -10.29
N LEU A 42 10.36 14.75 -10.44
CA LEU A 42 11.25 13.60 -10.36
C LEU A 42 11.47 13.15 -8.92
N LEU A 43 11.65 14.11 -7.98
CA LEU A 43 11.91 13.83 -6.57
C LEU A 43 10.75 13.08 -5.87
N PRO A 44 9.48 13.55 -5.93
CA PRO A 44 8.36 12.81 -5.34
C PRO A 44 8.15 11.44 -5.98
N SER A 45 8.33 11.32 -7.30
CA SER A 45 8.21 10.05 -8.01
C SER A 45 9.31 9.06 -7.59
N PHE A 46 10.54 9.52 -7.41
CA PHE A 46 11.65 8.67 -6.97
C PHE A 46 11.43 8.17 -5.53
N VAL A 47 11.01 9.05 -4.62
CA VAL A 47 10.69 8.69 -3.22
C VAL A 47 9.53 7.68 -3.20
N ALA A 48 8.46 7.95 -3.96
CA ALA A 48 7.33 7.04 -4.09
C ALA A 48 7.76 5.65 -4.60
N ASN A 49 8.49 5.59 -5.70
CA ASN A 49 8.99 4.33 -6.26
C ASN A 49 9.87 3.56 -5.26
N ARG A 50 10.71 4.26 -4.49
CA ARG A 50 11.56 3.65 -3.48
C ARG A 50 10.77 3.08 -2.31
N ILE A 51 9.74 3.81 -1.84
CA ILE A 51 8.85 3.34 -0.75
C ILE A 51 8.05 2.13 -1.23
N ILE A 52 7.38 2.23 -2.39
CA ILE A 52 6.63 1.12 -2.97
C ILE A 52 7.53 -0.10 -3.14
N GLY A 53 8.72 0.09 -3.71
CA GLY A 53 9.68 -1.01 -3.91
C GLY A 53 10.16 -1.67 -2.62
N ARG A 54 10.27 -0.92 -1.51
CA ARG A 54 10.59 -1.51 -0.18
C ARG A 54 9.42 -2.29 0.42
N VAL A 55 8.21 -1.78 0.23
CA VAL A 55 7.00 -2.40 0.78
C VAL A 55 6.64 -3.67 0.05
N THR A 56 6.70 -3.64 -1.29
CA THR A 56 6.30 -4.76 -2.16
C THR A 56 7.42 -5.78 -2.39
N GLY A 57 8.67 -5.42 -2.07
CA GLY A 57 9.85 -6.21 -2.43
C GLY A 57 10.22 -6.16 -3.92
N ILE A 58 9.46 -5.44 -4.75
CA ILE A 58 9.66 -5.34 -6.19
C ILE A 58 10.14 -3.94 -6.54
N ARG A 59 11.30 -3.85 -7.17
CA ARG A 59 11.91 -2.59 -7.56
C ARG A 59 11.63 -2.31 -9.02
N LEU A 60 10.62 -1.49 -9.32
CA LEU A 60 10.41 -0.90 -10.63
C LEU A 60 11.04 0.50 -10.69
N ARG A 61 11.63 0.82 -11.83
CA ARG A 61 12.17 2.16 -12.11
C ARG A 61 11.06 3.17 -12.36
N ASP A 62 9.94 2.71 -12.94
CA ASP A 62 8.83 3.59 -13.31
C ASP A 62 7.46 2.95 -13.00
N TYR A 63 6.99 3.07 -11.76
CA TYR A 63 5.63 2.67 -11.39
C TYR A 63 4.55 3.49 -12.10
N GLY A 64 4.88 4.71 -12.52
CA GLY A 64 3.95 5.66 -13.13
C GLY A 64 3.74 5.48 -14.64
N CYS A 65 4.43 4.55 -15.30
CA CYS A 65 4.18 4.27 -16.70
C CYS A 65 2.83 3.57 -16.85
N SER A 66 1.95 4.07 -17.72
CA SER A 66 0.63 3.47 -17.96
C SER A 66 0.68 2.33 -18.97
N LEU A 67 1.78 2.18 -19.73
CA LEU A 67 1.94 1.06 -20.64
C LEU A 67 2.42 -0.18 -19.88
N LYS A 68 1.50 -1.09 -19.61
CA LYS A 68 1.74 -2.33 -18.88
C LYS A 68 0.95 -3.47 -19.47
N ALA A 69 1.53 -4.66 -19.50
CA ALA A 69 0.86 -5.90 -19.87
C ALA A 69 0.74 -6.81 -18.62
N TYR A 70 -0.40 -7.44 -18.48
CA TYR A 70 -0.70 -8.33 -17.37
C TYR A 70 -1.25 -9.66 -17.88
N ARG A 71 -0.91 -10.75 -17.22
CA ARG A 71 -1.60 -12.02 -17.43
C ARG A 71 -3.02 -11.92 -16.84
N ALA A 72 -4.01 -12.41 -17.56
CA ALA A 72 -5.41 -12.30 -17.16
C ALA A 72 -5.66 -12.89 -15.75
N ASP A 73 -5.03 -14.02 -15.45
CA ASP A 73 -5.16 -14.68 -14.13
C ASP A 73 -4.60 -13.83 -12.99
N ALA A 74 -3.56 -13.04 -13.23
CA ALA A 74 -2.98 -12.18 -12.21
C ALA A 74 -3.87 -10.96 -11.93
N ILE A 75 -4.45 -10.33 -12.97
CA ILE A 75 -5.23 -9.11 -12.82
C ILE A 75 -6.69 -9.35 -12.39
N LYS A 76 -7.34 -10.43 -12.87
CA LYS A 76 -8.73 -10.75 -12.54
C LYS A 76 -8.94 -11.14 -11.06
N ARG A 77 -7.87 -11.54 -10.37
CA ARG A 77 -7.90 -11.88 -8.94
C ARG A 77 -7.81 -10.66 -8.03
N LEU A 78 -7.48 -9.49 -8.57
CA LEU A 78 -7.35 -8.27 -7.80
C LEU A 78 -8.70 -7.57 -7.69
N SER A 79 -9.14 -7.35 -6.46
CA SER A 79 -10.27 -6.48 -6.15
C SER A 79 -9.75 -5.06 -6.00
N LEU A 80 -9.90 -4.24 -7.05
CA LEU A 80 -9.43 -2.86 -7.06
C LEU A 80 -10.55 -1.92 -6.65
N TYR A 81 -10.29 -1.04 -5.68
CA TYR A 81 -11.22 -0.04 -5.18
C TYR A 81 -10.62 1.37 -5.34
N GLY A 82 -11.45 2.32 -5.77
CA GLY A 82 -11.07 3.73 -5.86
C GLY A 82 -9.81 3.99 -6.70
N ASP A 83 -8.90 4.82 -6.21
CA ASP A 83 -7.67 5.23 -6.89
C ASP A 83 -6.54 4.17 -6.89
N MET A 84 -6.83 2.93 -6.49
CA MET A 84 -5.85 1.83 -6.47
C MET A 84 -5.26 1.49 -7.85
N HIS A 85 -5.88 1.93 -8.93
CA HIS A 85 -5.40 1.71 -10.31
C HIS A 85 -3.94 2.18 -10.52
N ARG A 86 -3.49 3.19 -9.80
CA ARG A 86 -2.10 3.69 -9.87
C ARG A 86 -1.08 2.70 -9.29
N PHE A 87 -1.53 1.87 -8.37
CA PHE A 87 -0.69 0.95 -7.61
C PHE A 87 -0.92 -0.52 -8.00
N ILE A 88 -1.62 -0.78 -9.12
CA ILE A 88 -1.80 -2.15 -9.63
C ILE A 88 -0.49 -2.96 -9.63
N PRO A 89 0.67 -2.43 -10.05
CA PRO A 89 1.93 -3.18 -9.96
C PRO A 89 2.28 -3.62 -8.56
N ALA A 90 1.96 -2.80 -7.54
CA ALA A 90 2.20 -3.14 -6.15
C ALA A 90 1.27 -4.29 -5.68
N TRP A 91 0.01 -4.28 -6.10
CA TRP A 91 -0.94 -5.34 -5.80
C TRP A 91 -0.62 -6.66 -6.51
N VAL A 92 -0.26 -6.60 -7.80
CA VAL A 92 0.23 -7.78 -8.53
C VAL A 92 1.47 -8.35 -7.84
N ALA A 93 2.34 -7.47 -7.33
CA ALA A 93 3.55 -7.83 -6.64
C ALA A 93 3.34 -8.69 -5.38
N VAL A 94 2.24 -8.49 -4.67
CA VAL A 94 1.88 -9.27 -3.47
C VAL A 94 1.29 -10.62 -3.82
N THR A 95 0.54 -10.70 -4.92
CA THR A 95 -0.13 -11.92 -5.36
C THR A 95 0.75 -12.82 -6.23
N THR A 96 1.90 -12.33 -6.67
CA THR A 96 2.83 -13.05 -7.55
C THR A 96 4.26 -13.03 -7.02
N ARG A 97 5.16 -13.79 -7.65
CA ARG A 97 6.58 -13.77 -7.28
C ARG A 97 7.30 -12.61 -7.97
N ALA A 98 8.25 -11.96 -7.31
CA ALA A 98 9.06 -10.89 -7.88
C ALA A 98 9.75 -11.30 -9.19
N SER A 99 10.16 -12.56 -9.34
CA SER A 99 10.77 -13.12 -10.56
C SER A 99 9.84 -13.16 -11.78
N ARG A 100 8.54 -12.98 -11.57
CA ARG A 100 7.51 -12.99 -12.63
C ARG A 100 7.06 -11.58 -13.03
N ILE A 101 7.77 -10.57 -12.56
CA ILE A 101 7.57 -9.17 -12.93
C ILE A 101 8.84 -8.67 -13.60
N ALA A 102 8.69 -8.08 -14.77
CA ALA A 102 9.79 -7.47 -15.52
C ALA A 102 9.47 -6.04 -15.93
N GLU A 103 10.51 -5.31 -16.28
CA GLU A 103 10.42 -3.95 -16.77
C GLU A 103 11.19 -3.85 -18.10
N VAL A 104 10.57 -3.25 -19.10
CA VAL A 104 11.18 -3.04 -20.41
C VAL A 104 11.18 -1.56 -20.82
N PRO A 105 12.21 -1.07 -21.49
CA PRO A 105 12.22 0.31 -21.95
C PRO A 105 11.18 0.51 -23.06
N VAL A 106 10.40 1.58 -22.95
CA VAL A 106 9.36 1.95 -23.92
C VAL A 106 9.57 3.38 -24.41
N ARG A 107 9.07 3.65 -25.59
CA ARG A 107 9.07 4.99 -26.19
C ARG A 107 8.04 5.87 -25.48
N HIS A 108 8.39 7.12 -25.29
CA HIS A 108 7.53 8.10 -24.63
C HIS A 108 7.54 9.39 -25.42
N HIS A 109 6.37 9.82 -25.84
CA HIS A 109 6.16 11.05 -26.60
C HIS A 109 5.73 12.21 -25.70
N PRO A 110 6.09 13.45 -26.05
CA PRO A 110 5.58 14.61 -25.34
C PRO A 110 4.06 14.70 -25.49
N ARG A 111 3.37 15.19 -24.47
CA ARG A 111 1.92 15.36 -24.51
C ARG A 111 1.53 16.36 -25.59
N ILE A 112 0.65 15.97 -26.50
CA ILE A 112 0.20 16.78 -27.63
C ILE A 112 -0.90 17.75 -27.19
N ALA A 113 -1.78 17.37 -26.25
CA ALA A 113 -2.91 18.19 -25.79
C ALA A 113 -3.08 18.18 -24.27
N GLY A 114 -3.60 19.29 -23.73
CA GLY A 114 -3.94 19.44 -22.32
C GLY A 114 -2.83 20.03 -21.45
N LYS A 115 -3.23 20.76 -20.39
CA LYS A 115 -2.31 21.30 -19.37
C LYS A 115 -2.17 20.31 -18.22
N SER A 116 -0.95 20.11 -17.77
CA SER A 116 -0.70 19.29 -16.58
C SER A 116 -1.24 20.00 -15.32
N LYS A 117 -2.26 19.43 -14.69
CA LYS A 117 -2.82 19.93 -13.42
C LYS A 117 -1.95 19.49 -12.21
N TYR A 118 -0.65 19.79 -12.23
CA TYR A 118 0.22 19.48 -11.09
C TYR A 118 0.15 20.62 -10.07
N ASN A 119 -0.56 20.41 -8.97
CA ASN A 119 -0.61 21.28 -7.80
C ASN A 119 0.00 20.58 -6.58
N LEU A 120 0.46 21.36 -5.58
CA LEU A 120 0.96 20.85 -4.28
C LEU A 120 -0.06 19.96 -3.55
N SER A 121 -1.37 20.23 -3.73
CA SER A 121 -2.44 19.36 -3.20
C SER A 121 -2.35 17.92 -3.68
N ARG A 122 -1.85 17.69 -4.90
CA ARG A 122 -1.65 16.35 -5.45
C ARG A 122 -0.49 15.61 -4.80
N VAL A 123 0.53 16.32 -4.32
CA VAL A 123 1.63 15.71 -3.55
C VAL A 123 1.09 15.17 -2.24
N ALA A 124 0.26 15.94 -1.54
CA ALA A 124 -0.39 15.49 -0.31
C ALA A 124 -1.29 14.26 -0.57
N ALA A 125 -2.09 14.27 -1.64
CA ALA A 125 -2.90 13.13 -2.03
C ALA A 125 -2.05 11.88 -2.30
N VAL A 126 -0.95 12.02 -3.06
CA VAL A 126 -0.02 10.89 -3.33
C VAL A 126 0.61 10.36 -2.03
N VAL A 127 0.93 11.21 -1.06
CA VAL A 127 1.44 10.78 0.25
C VAL A 127 0.38 9.96 1.00
N VAL A 128 -0.87 10.42 1.03
CA VAL A 128 -1.98 9.69 1.66
C VAL A 128 -2.21 8.36 0.95
N ASP A 129 -2.22 8.35 -0.39
CA ASP A 129 -2.34 7.12 -1.19
C ASP A 129 -1.20 6.13 -0.87
N LEU A 130 0.03 6.62 -0.72
CA LEU A 130 1.19 5.79 -0.37
C LEU A 130 1.07 5.19 1.04
N ILE A 131 0.60 5.98 2.02
CA ILE A 131 0.34 5.49 3.38
C ILE A 131 -0.74 4.41 3.32
N SER A 132 -1.82 4.64 2.57
CA SER A 132 -2.90 3.68 2.40
C SER A 132 -2.41 2.38 1.75
N VAL A 133 -1.65 2.49 0.65
CA VAL A 133 -1.06 1.31 -0.01
C VAL A 133 -0.12 0.56 0.93
N PHE A 134 0.76 1.27 1.65
CA PHE A 134 1.64 0.66 2.65
C PHE A 134 0.84 -0.10 3.71
N PHE A 135 -0.21 0.54 4.24
CA PHE A 135 -1.07 -0.07 5.25
C PHE A 135 -1.74 -1.35 4.72
N PHE A 136 -2.40 -1.29 3.56
CA PHE A 136 -3.07 -2.45 2.98
C PHE A 136 -2.09 -3.56 2.62
N LEU A 137 -0.95 -3.25 1.98
CA LEU A 137 0.02 -4.28 1.60
C LEU A 137 0.68 -4.98 2.80
N ARG A 138 0.81 -4.31 3.93
CA ARG A 138 1.56 -4.84 5.09
C ARG A 138 0.68 -5.31 6.23
N TYR A 139 -0.48 -4.66 6.42
CA TYR A 139 -1.33 -4.83 7.60
C TYR A 139 -2.78 -5.18 7.28
N GLU A 140 -3.12 -5.50 6.01
CA GLU A 140 -4.49 -5.86 5.59
C GLU A 140 -5.10 -6.95 6.47
N SER A 141 -4.34 -8.00 6.77
CA SER A 141 -4.81 -9.12 7.58
C SER A 141 -4.65 -8.92 9.10
N ARG A 142 -3.90 -7.90 9.54
CA ARG A 142 -3.60 -7.64 10.95
C ARG A 142 -3.46 -6.15 11.26
N PRO A 143 -4.52 -5.35 11.05
CA PRO A 143 -4.47 -3.90 11.26
C PRO A 143 -4.22 -3.54 12.72
N GLY A 144 -4.63 -4.40 13.66
CA GLY A 144 -4.36 -4.23 15.09
C GLY A 144 -2.88 -4.09 15.44
N HIS A 145 -1.99 -4.75 14.71
CA HIS A 145 -0.55 -4.64 14.92
C HIS A 145 0.01 -3.27 14.54
N PHE A 146 -0.55 -2.62 13.50
CA PHE A 146 -0.14 -1.29 13.09
C PHE A 146 -0.53 -0.24 14.13
N PHE A 147 -1.81 -0.15 14.44
CA PHE A 147 -2.31 0.83 15.42
C PHE A 147 -1.84 0.52 16.83
N GLY A 148 -1.80 -0.77 17.20
CA GLY A 148 -1.31 -1.22 18.50
C GLY A 148 0.16 -0.90 18.72
N GLY A 149 1.01 -1.08 17.71
CA GLY A 149 2.44 -0.73 17.79
C GLY A 149 2.67 0.76 18.06
N ILE A 150 1.96 1.62 17.32
CA ILE A 150 2.04 3.08 17.52
C ILE A 150 1.47 3.44 18.91
N GLY A 151 0.30 2.89 19.27
CA GLY A 151 -0.35 3.15 20.55
C GLY A 151 0.52 2.75 21.74
N LEU A 152 1.12 1.56 21.73
CA LEU A 152 2.04 1.11 22.77
C LEU A 152 3.29 1.99 22.88
N THR A 153 3.82 2.45 21.76
CA THR A 153 4.99 3.35 21.76
C THR A 153 4.63 4.70 22.40
N LEU A 154 3.51 5.31 22.01
CA LEU A 154 3.05 6.58 22.60
C LEU A 154 2.70 6.40 24.09
N GLY A 155 2.05 5.30 24.45
CA GLY A 155 1.74 4.97 25.83
C GLY A 155 2.98 4.78 26.68
N GLY A 156 4.00 4.10 26.13
CA GLY A 156 5.30 3.92 26.80
C GLY A 156 6.00 5.25 27.06
N VAL A 157 6.05 6.13 26.06
CA VAL A 157 6.63 7.48 26.20
C VAL A 157 5.84 8.31 27.20
N GLY A 158 4.50 8.32 27.12
CA GLY A 158 3.64 9.04 28.05
C GLY A 158 3.81 8.54 29.49
N SER A 159 3.87 7.22 29.69
CA SER A 159 4.11 6.62 31.00
C SER A 159 5.50 6.95 31.55
N ALA A 160 6.53 6.99 30.70
CA ALA A 160 7.86 7.41 31.10
C ALA A 160 7.90 8.89 31.55
N ILE A 161 7.17 9.76 30.84
CA ILE A 161 7.01 11.18 31.25
C ILE A 161 6.34 11.26 32.62
N PHE A 162 5.25 10.52 32.86
CA PHE A 162 4.58 10.51 34.16
C PHE A 162 5.48 9.95 35.27
N GLY A 163 6.23 8.87 34.97
CA GLY A 163 7.21 8.32 35.92
C GLY A 163 8.29 9.33 36.29
N TYR A 164 8.83 10.05 35.32
CA TYR A 164 9.79 11.12 35.53
C TYR A 164 9.24 12.27 36.40
N LEU A 165 8.03 12.75 36.04
CA LEU A 165 7.38 13.82 36.82
C LEU A 165 7.00 13.37 38.23
N GLY A 166 6.54 12.12 38.38
CA GLY A 166 6.28 11.53 39.68
C GLY A 166 7.53 11.45 40.55
N PHE A 167 8.66 11.06 39.96
CA PHE A 167 9.96 11.05 40.67
C PHE A 167 10.34 12.46 41.14
N ILE A 168 10.25 13.49 40.29
CA ILE A 168 10.53 14.88 40.66
C ILE A 168 9.65 15.33 41.84
N LYS A 169 8.35 15.04 41.75
CA LYS A 169 7.40 15.44 42.78
C LYS A 169 7.66 14.76 44.13
N LEU A 170 7.95 13.44 44.14
CA LEU A 170 8.10 12.65 45.31
C LEU A 170 9.48 12.83 45.99
N PHE A 171 10.55 12.93 45.21
CA PHE A 171 11.91 12.95 45.73
C PHE A 171 12.55 14.32 45.80
N LEU A 172 12.19 15.24 44.89
CA LEU A 172 12.72 16.60 44.85
C LEU A 172 11.74 17.63 45.45
N GLY A 173 10.46 17.26 45.69
CA GLY A 173 9.45 18.16 46.23
C GLY A 173 9.05 19.32 45.29
N GLU A 174 9.44 19.26 44.02
CA GLU A 174 9.15 20.32 43.05
C GLU A 174 7.70 20.25 42.55
N ASP A 175 7.11 21.42 42.26
CA ASP A 175 5.77 21.49 41.65
C ASP A 175 5.82 21.10 40.18
N ILE A 176 4.89 20.24 39.78
CA ILE A 176 4.76 19.72 38.41
C ILE A 176 3.56 20.30 37.68
N GLY A 177 2.68 21.07 38.36
CA GLY A 177 1.40 21.50 37.79
C GLY A 177 1.52 22.41 36.55
N ASN A 178 2.52 23.27 36.53
CA ASN A 178 2.76 24.23 35.44
C ASN A 178 3.77 23.75 34.39
N ARG A 179 4.09 22.47 34.37
CA ARG A 179 5.04 21.94 33.37
C ARG A 179 4.34 21.50 32.11
N PRO A 180 4.70 22.03 30.92
CA PRO A 180 4.14 21.59 29.62
C PRO A 180 4.29 20.08 29.39
N LEU A 181 5.29 19.48 30.04
CA LEU A 181 5.57 18.04 29.96
C LEU A 181 4.43 17.19 30.56
N LEU A 182 3.72 17.69 31.58
CA LEU A 182 2.54 17.02 32.15
C LEU A 182 1.41 16.92 31.11
N THR A 183 1.13 18.02 30.43
CA THR A 183 0.11 18.07 29.36
C THR A 183 0.49 17.15 28.18
N LEU A 184 1.77 17.16 27.80
CA LEU A 184 2.28 16.26 26.75
C LEU A 184 2.08 14.79 27.16
N GLY A 185 2.42 14.41 28.37
CA GLY A 185 2.23 13.06 28.89
C GLY A 185 0.76 12.63 28.83
N MET A 186 -0.17 13.50 29.24
CA MET A 186 -1.61 13.23 29.15
C MET A 186 -2.08 13.02 27.72
N ILE A 187 -1.68 13.91 26.80
CA ILE A 187 -2.04 13.79 25.38
C ILE A 187 -1.54 12.46 24.80
N LEU A 188 -0.30 12.07 25.11
CA LEU A 188 0.27 10.81 24.62
C LEU A 188 -0.47 9.58 25.15
N ILE A 189 -0.87 9.57 26.41
CA ILE A 189 -1.67 8.46 26.98
C ILE A 189 -3.05 8.40 26.33
N ILE A 190 -3.73 9.52 26.19
CA ILE A 190 -5.04 9.57 25.51
C ILE A 190 -4.92 9.07 24.08
N ALA A 191 -3.94 9.55 23.32
CA ALA A 191 -3.68 9.11 21.97
C ALA A 191 -3.36 7.60 21.91
N ALA A 192 -2.61 7.09 22.86
CA ALA A 192 -2.31 5.66 22.98
C ALA A 192 -3.58 4.81 23.13
N VAL A 193 -4.46 5.19 24.06
CA VAL A 193 -5.73 4.50 24.30
C VAL A 193 -6.60 4.54 23.04
N GLN A 194 -6.70 5.71 22.39
CA GLN A 194 -7.46 5.87 21.16
C GLN A 194 -6.95 4.95 20.03
N LEU A 195 -5.63 4.91 19.82
CA LEU A 195 -5.03 4.06 18.78
C LEU A 195 -5.19 2.57 19.08
N LEU A 196 -5.08 2.16 20.33
CA LEU A 196 -5.35 0.78 20.73
C LEU A 196 -6.81 0.39 20.44
N THR A 197 -7.76 1.26 20.79
CA THR A 197 -9.18 1.04 20.50
C THR A 197 -9.44 0.94 18.99
N VAL A 198 -8.88 1.87 18.21
CA VAL A 198 -8.98 1.82 16.74
C VAL A 198 -8.37 0.53 16.21
N GLY A 199 -7.24 0.08 16.76
CA GLY A 199 -6.60 -1.17 16.38
C GLY A 199 -7.50 -2.38 16.58
N VAL A 200 -8.17 -2.47 17.73
CA VAL A 200 -9.13 -3.56 18.02
C VAL A 200 -10.33 -3.50 17.07
N LEU A 201 -10.90 -2.31 16.86
CA LEU A 201 -12.02 -2.14 15.92
C LEU A 201 -11.64 -2.52 14.49
N ALA A 202 -10.49 -2.08 14.02
CA ALA A 202 -10.00 -2.42 12.69
C ALA A 202 -9.78 -3.94 12.53
N GLU A 203 -9.27 -4.61 13.56
CA GLU A 203 -9.10 -6.07 13.57
C GLU A 203 -10.45 -6.78 13.48
N LEU A 204 -11.45 -6.35 14.27
CA LEU A 204 -12.82 -6.90 14.22
C LEU A 204 -13.46 -6.67 12.85
N MET A 205 -13.32 -5.46 12.27
CA MET A 205 -13.84 -5.17 10.94
C MET A 205 -13.21 -6.05 9.87
N THR A 206 -11.89 -6.27 9.94
CA THR A 206 -11.18 -7.14 9.00
C THR A 206 -11.67 -8.58 9.10
N ARG A 207 -11.84 -9.12 10.29
CA ARG A 207 -12.40 -10.46 10.49
C ARG A 207 -13.80 -10.58 9.93
N THR A 208 -14.68 -9.63 10.27
CA THR A 208 -16.05 -9.59 9.74
C THR A 208 -16.06 -9.54 8.22
N TYR A 209 -15.17 -8.76 7.61
CA TYR A 209 -15.06 -8.66 6.16
C TYR A 209 -14.71 -10.00 5.50
N PHE A 210 -13.71 -10.70 6.03
CA PHE A 210 -13.30 -12.00 5.48
C PHE A 210 -14.34 -13.09 5.74
N GLU A 211 -14.98 -13.10 6.90
CA GLU A 211 -16.03 -14.08 7.24
C GLU A 211 -17.29 -13.86 6.41
N ALA A 212 -17.79 -12.62 6.31
CA ALA A 212 -18.99 -12.29 5.54
C ALA A 212 -18.78 -12.41 4.02
N GLY A 213 -17.58 -12.07 3.53
CA GLY A 213 -17.27 -12.08 2.09
C GLY A 213 -16.93 -13.46 1.52
N LYS A 214 -16.83 -14.51 2.35
CA LYS A 214 -16.29 -15.84 1.94
C LYS A 214 -14.99 -15.72 1.16
N GLN A 215 -14.28 -14.62 1.30
CA GLN A 215 -13.00 -14.37 0.61
C GLN A 215 -11.88 -15.03 1.40
N LYS A 216 -11.04 -15.78 0.70
CA LYS A 216 -9.86 -16.37 1.32
C LYS A 216 -8.75 -15.33 1.42
N SER A 217 -8.10 -15.26 2.57
CA SER A 217 -6.93 -14.36 2.80
C SER A 217 -5.67 -14.81 2.04
N TYR A 218 -5.76 -15.84 1.22
CA TYR A 218 -4.65 -16.37 0.43
C TYR A 218 -5.13 -16.80 -0.96
N VAL A 219 -4.24 -16.70 -1.93
CA VAL A 219 -4.47 -17.13 -3.32
C VAL A 219 -3.65 -18.37 -3.59
N VAL A 220 -4.33 -19.49 -3.93
CA VAL A 220 -3.67 -20.70 -4.38
C VAL A 220 -3.55 -20.64 -5.90
N ARG A 221 -2.32 -20.68 -6.39
CA ARG A 221 -2.05 -20.77 -7.84
C ARG A 221 -2.30 -22.21 -8.29
N ASN A 222 -3.00 -22.39 -9.37
CA ASN A 222 -3.36 -23.71 -9.94
C ASN A 222 -4.14 -24.61 -8.96
N ALA A 223 -4.96 -24.05 -8.07
CA ALA A 223 -5.97 -24.86 -7.43
C ALA A 223 -6.87 -25.43 -8.54
N PRO A 224 -7.05 -26.77 -8.63
CA PRO A 224 -8.09 -27.30 -9.49
C PRO A 224 -9.40 -26.62 -9.11
N GLU A 225 -10.24 -26.27 -10.08
CA GLU A 225 -11.62 -25.86 -9.81
C GLU A 225 -12.29 -27.02 -9.07
N ILE A 226 -12.27 -26.97 -7.76
CA ILE A 226 -13.08 -27.87 -6.94
C ILE A 226 -14.49 -27.33 -7.14
N GLU A 227 -15.30 -28.07 -7.88
CA GLU A 227 -16.71 -27.83 -8.08
C GLU A 227 -17.33 -27.45 -6.73
N ARG A 228 -17.94 -26.26 -6.66
CA ARG A 228 -18.51 -25.69 -5.43
C ARG A 228 -19.75 -26.41 -4.93
N ASP A 229 -20.18 -27.49 -5.55
CA ASP A 229 -21.48 -28.10 -5.34
C ASP A 229 -21.49 -29.26 -4.33
N GLY A 230 -20.36 -29.62 -3.70
CA GLY A 230 -20.24 -30.82 -2.90
C GLY A 230 -20.24 -30.68 -1.37
N TRP A 231 -20.28 -29.47 -0.78
CA TRP A 231 -20.06 -29.29 0.67
C TRP A 231 -21.30 -28.92 1.51
N HIS A 232 -22.51 -28.99 0.94
CA HIS A 232 -23.76 -28.66 1.67
C HIS A 232 -24.62 -29.85 2.07
N SER A 233 -24.09 -31.07 2.09
CA SER A 233 -24.87 -32.21 2.59
C SER A 233 -24.08 -33.02 3.62
N GLY A 234 -24.09 -32.60 4.89
CA GLY A 234 -23.40 -33.38 5.92
C GLY A 234 -23.54 -32.92 7.37
N TYR A 235 -24.46 -32.01 7.67
CA TYR A 235 -24.88 -31.77 9.06
C TYR A 235 -26.40 -31.74 9.11
N THR A 236 -27.02 -32.93 9.03
CA THR A 236 -28.35 -33.16 9.61
C THR A 236 -28.17 -33.36 11.09
N GLN A 237 -28.87 -32.58 11.85
CA GLN A 237 -29.09 -32.71 13.28
C GLN A 237 -29.65 -34.11 13.59
N ASP A 238 -29.05 -34.80 14.53
CA ASP A 238 -29.66 -35.71 15.46
C ASP A 238 -29.38 -35.25 16.88
#